data_1058b103efd199a13f5adcaed2e19651
#
_entry.id   1058b103efd199a13f5adcaed2e19651
#
_cell.length_a   1.000
_cell.length_b   1.000
_cell.length_c   1.000
_cell.angle_alpha   90.00
_cell.angle_beta   90.00
_cell.angle_gamma   90.00
#
_symmetry.space_group_name_H-M   'P 1'
#
loop_
_entity.id
_entity.type
_entity.pdbx_description
1 polymer ?
#
loop_
_entity_poly.entity_id
_entity_poly.type
_entity_poly.pdbx_seq_one_letter_code
_entity_poly.pdbx_strand_id
1 'polypeptide(L)'
;MNMKKWIIAAVACSALALGACGGQNKNSSAANPDKVYRVGMNAEFAPFESQTSEGNVEGFDVDLMNAMAKAGNFKVEFKHQPWESLFPSLGNGDIDIVISGVTITDERKQSMDFSDPYFEITQVVLVPKGKKVASSDDLK
;
A
#
# COMPACT_ATOMS: atom_id res chain seq x y z
N MET A 1 34.87 -70.87 17.92
CA MET A 1 34.61 -70.55 19.35
C MET A 1 33.65 -69.39 19.41
N ASN A 2 32.55 -69.67 19.88
CA ASN A 2 31.24 -69.01 19.97
C ASN A 2 31.23 -67.50 20.24
N MET A 3 30.64 -66.77 19.32
CA MET A 3 30.02 -65.46 19.61
C MET A 3 28.62 -65.43 19.04
N LYS A 4 27.74 -66.02 19.77
CA LYS A 4 26.30 -65.89 19.61
C LYS A 4 25.78 -65.08 20.80
N LYS A 5 24.73 -64.28 20.53
CA LYS A 5 23.87 -63.56 21.48
C LYS A 5 24.39 -62.20 21.93
N TRP A 6 23.84 -61.19 21.28
CA TRP A 6 23.18 -60.03 21.88
C TRP A 6 22.60 -59.15 20.76
N ILE A 7 21.54 -59.69 20.15
CA ILE A 7 20.60 -58.90 19.38
C ILE A 7 19.29 -59.12 20.10
N ILE A 8 18.72 -58.11 20.65
CA ILE A 8 17.32 -57.88 21.04
C ILE A 8 17.34 -56.70 22.03
N ALA A 9 16.87 -55.60 21.61
CA ALA A 9 16.14 -54.53 22.36
C ALA A 9 16.53 -53.13 21.90
N ALA A 10 16.00 -52.69 20.80
CA ALA A 10 15.81 -51.27 20.50
C ALA A 10 14.88 -51.07 19.29
N VAL A 11 13.69 -51.66 19.38
CA VAL A 11 12.58 -51.35 18.45
C VAL A 11 11.36 -51.10 19.34
N ALA A 12 11.19 -49.89 19.82
CA ALA A 12 9.93 -49.33 20.31
C ALA A 12 10.16 -47.91 20.78
N CYS A 13 10.09 -46.92 19.90
CA CYS A 13 9.72 -45.49 20.20
C CYS A 13 9.93 -44.61 18.97
N SER A 14 9.24 -44.95 17.86
CA SER A 14 9.21 -44.04 16.70
C SER A 14 7.85 -44.09 16.02
N ALA A 15 6.82 -43.80 16.78
CA ALA A 15 5.49 -43.63 16.23
C ALA A 15 4.68 -42.68 17.12
N LEU A 16 4.92 -41.40 17.07
CA LEU A 16 4.01 -40.35 17.57
C LEU A 16 4.57 -38.96 17.27
N ALA A 17 4.67 -38.59 16.00
CA ALA A 17 4.90 -37.20 15.61
C ALA A 17 4.40 -36.95 14.16
N LEU A 18 3.19 -37.40 13.84
CA LEU A 18 2.51 -37.07 12.59
C LEU A 18 1.12 -36.59 12.95
N GLY A 19 1.01 -35.35 13.34
CA GLY A 19 -0.28 -34.78 13.67
C GLY A 19 -0.24 -33.32 14.07
N ALA A 20 0.39 -32.46 13.26
CA ALA A 20 0.21 -31.03 13.44
C ALA A 20 0.63 -30.26 12.14
N CYS A 21 0.01 -30.56 11.02
CA CYS A 21 0.04 -29.68 9.86
C CYS A 21 -1.40 -29.43 9.42
N GLY A 22 -2.00 -28.39 9.93
CA GLY A 22 -3.38 -28.04 9.60
C GLY A 22 -3.82 -26.76 10.28
N GLY A 23 -3.03 -25.74 10.20
CA GLY A 23 -3.40 -24.40 10.58
C GLY A 23 -2.82 -23.42 9.59
N GLN A 24 -3.51 -23.16 8.49
CA GLN A 24 -3.28 -21.97 7.70
C GLN A 24 -3.65 -20.77 8.57
N ASN A 25 -2.68 -20.33 9.36
CA ASN A 25 -2.70 -19.01 9.94
C ASN A 25 -2.65 -18.04 8.75
N LYS A 26 -3.79 -17.49 8.38
CA LYS A 26 -3.84 -16.22 7.68
C LYS A 26 -3.24 -15.22 8.66
N ASN A 27 -1.92 -15.09 8.63
CA ASN A 27 -1.24 -13.95 9.21
C ASN A 27 -1.77 -12.74 8.45
N SER A 28 -2.79 -12.10 8.98
CA SER A 28 -2.91 -10.66 8.86
C SER A 28 -1.59 -10.16 9.43
N SER A 29 -0.70 -9.72 8.55
CA SER A 29 0.55 -9.08 8.95
C SER A 29 0.16 -7.87 9.76
N ALA A 30 0.15 -8.01 11.10
CA ALA A 30 0.00 -6.88 11.98
C ALA A 30 1.10 -5.90 11.58
N ALA A 31 0.72 -4.67 11.27
CA ALA A 31 1.68 -3.64 10.91
C ALA A 31 2.75 -3.57 12.00
N ASN A 32 4.01 -3.51 11.60
CA ASN A 32 5.10 -3.39 12.56
C ASN A 32 5.02 -1.98 13.19
N PRO A 33 4.76 -1.85 14.51
CA PRO A 33 4.56 -0.55 15.16
C PRO A 33 5.81 0.33 15.13
N ASP A 34 6.97 -0.26 14.88
CA ASP A 34 8.24 0.46 14.78
C ASP A 34 8.59 0.85 13.33
N LYS A 35 7.88 0.32 12.35
CA LYS A 35 8.10 0.68 10.95
C LYS A 35 7.50 2.05 10.66
N VAL A 36 8.31 2.94 10.10
CA VAL A 36 7.89 4.22 9.53
C VAL A 36 7.71 4.02 8.03
N TYR A 37 6.48 4.20 7.53
CA TYR A 37 6.20 4.17 6.10
C TYR A 37 6.41 5.55 5.50
N ARG A 38 7.17 5.62 4.41
CA ARG A 38 7.38 6.84 3.64
C ARG A 38 6.23 6.99 2.66
N VAL A 39 5.48 8.07 2.82
CA VAL A 39 4.25 8.34 2.06
C VAL A 39 4.51 9.48 1.08
N GLY A 40 4.55 9.17 -0.20
CA GLY A 40 4.71 10.15 -1.27
C GLY A 40 3.38 10.81 -1.65
N MET A 41 3.42 12.12 -1.92
CA MET A 41 2.31 12.91 -2.43
C MET A 41 2.78 14.12 -3.22
N ASN A 42 1.96 14.60 -4.15
CA ASN A 42 2.14 15.89 -4.79
C ASN A 42 1.25 16.93 -4.10
N ALA A 43 1.79 17.60 -3.07
CA ALA A 43 1.05 18.51 -2.19
C ALA A 43 0.74 19.87 -2.85
N GLU A 44 0.11 19.83 -4.04
CA GLU A 44 -0.32 20.96 -4.85
C GLU A 44 -1.78 20.81 -5.30
N PHE A 45 -2.56 19.95 -4.61
CA PHE A 45 -3.92 19.60 -5.02
C PHE A 45 -4.93 19.79 -3.87
N ALA A 46 -5.05 21.03 -3.38
CA ALA A 46 -6.05 21.35 -2.35
C ALA A 46 -7.49 21.06 -2.84
N PRO A 47 -8.38 20.56 -1.97
CA PRO A 47 -8.23 20.37 -0.53
C PRO A 47 -7.71 18.99 -0.13
N PHE A 48 -7.27 18.15 -1.09
CA PHE A 48 -6.77 16.81 -0.80
C PHE A 48 -5.39 16.85 -0.16
N GLU A 49 -4.46 17.57 -0.78
CA GLU A 49 -3.12 17.81 -0.25
C GLU A 49 -2.57 19.16 -0.68
N SER A 50 -1.95 19.87 0.25
CA SER A 50 -1.27 21.14 0.03
C SER A 50 -0.09 21.32 0.98
N GLN A 51 0.80 22.24 0.64
CA GLN A 51 1.87 22.64 1.55
C GLN A 51 1.45 23.89 2.33
N THR A 52 1.74 23.90 3.63
CA THR A 52 1.68 25.11 4.45
C THR A 52 2.81 26.05 4.09
N SER A 53 2.74 27.30 4.58
CA SER A 53 3.84 28.28 4.45
C SER A 53 5.13 27.82 5.12
N GLU A 54 5.07 26.86 6.03
CA GLU A 54 6.20 26.27 6.74
C GLU A 54 6.78 25.03 6.04
N GLY A 55 6.14 24.62 4.92
CA GLY A 55 6.56 23.46 4.16
C GLY A 55 6.03 22.11 4.68
N ASN A 56 5.14 22.13 5.69
CA ASN A 56 4.43 20.93 6.11
C ASN A 56 3.32 20.59 5.13
N VAL A 57 2.91 19.31 5.08
CA VAL A 57 1.76 18.88 4.28
C VAL A 57 0.49 18.85 5.12
N GLU A 58 -0.63 19.21 4.48
CA GLU A 58 -1.97 19.23 5.09
C GLU A 58 -3.02 18.84 4.03
N GLY A 59 -4.21 18.49 4.49
CA GLY A 59 -5.37 18.18 3.64
C GLY A 59 -5.99 16.83 3.93
N PHE A 60 -7.04 16.51 3.15
CA PHE A 60 -7.84 15.30 3.33
C PHE A 60 -7.00 14.01 3.27
N ASP A 61 -6.09 13.91 2.28
CA ASP A 61 -5.23 12.73 2.10
C ASP A 61 -4.27 12.55 3.27
N VAL A 62 -3.76 13.66 3.83
CA VAL A 62 -2.89 13.66 5.02
C VAL A 62 -3.65 13.18 6.24
N ASP A 63 -4.87 13.71 6.46
CA ASP A 63 -5.72 13.32 7.60
C ASP A 63 -6.14 11.85 7.50
N LEU A 64 -6.52 11.39 6.30
CA LEU A 64 -6.88 9.99 6.04
C LEU A 64 -5.71 9.07 6.35
N MET A 65 -4.52 9.37 5.83
CA MET A 65 -3.33 8.54 6.06
C MET A 65 -2.93 8.50 7.53
N ASN A 66 -3.02 9.62 8.25
CA ASN A 66 -2.79 9.67 9.71
C ASN A 66 -3.82 8.83 10.48
N ALA A 67 -5.09 8.88 10.08
CA ALA A 67 -6.13 8.05 10.69
C ALA A 67 -5.87 6.55 10.45
N MET A 68 -5.48 6.18 9.24
CA MET A 68 -5.10 4.80 8.90
C MET A 68 -3.87 4.33 9.70
N ALA A 69 -2.84 5.17 9.81
CA ALA A 69 -1.65 4.89 10.60
C ALA A 69 -1.98 4.63 12.08
N LYS A 70 -2.84 5.48 12.64
CA LYS A 70 -3.33 5.31 14.02
C LYS A 70 -4.13 4.01 14.19
N ALA A 71 -5.06 3.72 13.27
CA ALA A 71 -5.89 2.52 13.33
C ALA A 71 -5.06 1.23 13.14
N GLY A 72 -4.08 1.27 12.24
CA GLY A 72 -3.19 0.15 11.92
C GLY A 72 -1.97 0.02 12.84
N ASN A 73 -1.80 0.94 13.81
CA ASN A 73 -0.66 0.98 14.73
C ASN A 73 0.70 0.97 14.03
N PHE A 74 0.87 1.86 13.04
CA PHE A 74 2.13 2.11 12.35
C PHE A 74 2.41 3.62 12.27
N LYS A 75 3.62 3.99 11.82
CA LYS A 75 4.05 5.39 11.69
C LYS A 75 4.16 5.77 10.22
N VAL A 76 3.97 7.05 9.92
CA VAL A 76 4.13 7.59 8.57
C VAL A 76 5.03 8.81 8.56
N GLU A 77 5.75 8.99 7.48
CA GLU A 77 6.51 10.18 7.15
C GLU A 77 6.12 10.63 5.75
N PHE A 78 5.60 11.85 5.63
CA PHE A 78 5.16 12.39 4.35
C PHE A 78 6.34 12.96 3.55
N LYS A 79 6.33 12.69 2.23
CA LYS A 79 7.33 13.17 1.27
C LYS A 79 6.61 13.88 0.12
N HIS A 80 6.65 15.22 0.13
CA HIS A 80 6.22 15.97 -1.05
C HIS A 80 7.23 15.81 -2.18
N GLN A 81 6.73 15.53 -3.38
CA GLN A 81 7.55 15.45 -4.61
C GLN A 81 6.68 15.71 -5.84
N PRO A 82 7.28 16.07 -6.99
CA PRO A 82 6.56 16.24 -8.25
C PRO A 82 5.79 14.98 -8.63
N TRP A 83 4.62 15.17 -9.25
CA TRP A 83 3.72 14.08 -9.66
C TRP A 83 4.44 12.99 -10.46
N GLU A 84 5.27 13.39 -11.43
CA GLU A 84 5.99 12.47 -12.31
C GLU A 84 7.02 11.59 -11.56
N SER A 85 7.43 12.01 -10.37
CA SER A 85 8.40 11.28 -9.56
C SER A 85 7.76 10.25 -8.63
N LEU A 86 6.45 10.35 -8.35
CA LEU A 86 5.75 9.50 -7.38
C LEU A 86 5.86 8.01 -7.74
N PHE A 87 5.53 7.64 -8.96
CA PHE A 87 5.48 6.25 -9.38
C PHE A 87 6.87 5.62 -9.56
N PRO A 88 7.86 6.29 -10.15
CA PRO A 88 9.25 5.83 -10.13
C PRO A 88 9.78 5.64 -8.71
N SER A 89 9.56 6.59 -7.80
CA SER A 89 9.98 6.48 -6.39
C SER A 89 9.34 5.31 -5.66
N LEU A 90 8.05 5.01 -5.94
CA LEU A 90 7.36 3.84 -5.41
C LEU A 90 7.99 2.55 -5.95
N GLY A 91 8.21 2.47 -7.26
CA GLY A 91 8.81 1.29 -7.91
C GLY A 91 10.24 1.00 -7.46
N ASN A 92 11.02 2.03 -7.18
CA ASN A 92 12.40 1.92 -6.68
C ASN A 92 12.46 1.64 -5.17
N GLY A 93 11.35 1.78 -4.44
CA GLY A 93 11.33 1.65 -2.99
C GLY A 93 11.87 2.86 -2.24
N ASP A 94 11.93 4.04 -2.86
CA ASP A 94 12.27 5.30 -2.20
C ASP A 94 11.15 5.80 -1.30
N ILE A 95 9.92 5.46 -1.66
CA ILE A 95 8.69 5.61 -0.86
C ILE A 95 7.96 4.27 -0.80
N ASP A 96 7.14 4.07 0.23
CA ASP A 96 6.43 2.81 0.48
C ASP A 96 4.96 2.89 0.05
N ILE A 97 4.37 4.08 0.07
CA ILE A 97 2.96 4.35 -0.21
C ILE A 97 2.86 5.64 -1.03
N VAL A 98 1.89 5.70 -1.93
CA VAL A 98 1.47 6.95 -2.57
C VAL A 98 0.01 7.23 -2.18
N ILE A 99 -0.25 8.43 -1.67
CA ILE A 99 -1.60 8.96 -1.50
C ILE A 99 -1.60 10.39 -2.06
N SER A 100 -2.34 10.63 -3.13
CA SER A 100 -2.34 11.89 -3.87
C SER A 100 -3.47 11.92 -4.90
N GLY A 101 -4.67 11.53 -4.50
CA GLY A 101 -5.82 11.47 -5.41
C GLY A 101 -5.59 10.58 -6.64
N VAL A 102 -4.79 9.54 -6.54
CA VAL A 102 -4.39 8.71 -7.69
C VAL A 102 -5.56 7.89 -8.22
N THR A 103 -5.96 8.15 -9.46
CA THR A 103 -6.99 7.38 -10.13
C THR A 103 -6.53 5.95 -10.40
N ILE A 104 -7.36 4.98 -10.04
CA ILE A 104 -7.17 3.56 -10.35
C ILE A 104 -7.41 3.35 -11.85
N THR A 105 -6.40 2.85 -12.57
CA THR A 105 -6.50 2.48 -13.99
C THR A 105 -5.90 1.09 -14.23
N ASP A 106 -6.36 0.40 -15.27
CA ASP A 106 -5.84 -0.92 -15.61
C ASP A 106 -4.36 -0.87 -16.01
N GLU A 107 -3.92 0.24 -16.59
CA GLU A 107 -2.50 0.45 -16.90
C GLU A 107 -1.66 0.51 -15.63
N ARG A 108 -2.08 1.31 -14.64
CA ARG A 108 -1.36 1.46 -13.37
C ARG A 108 -1.35 0.17 -12.55
N LYS A 109 -2.43 -0.60 -12.59
CA LYS A 109 -2.51 -1.92 -11.94
C LYS A 109 -1.48 -2.93 -12.44
N GLN A 110 -0.88 -2.70 -13.61
CA GLN A 110 0.18 -3.57 -14.13
C GLN A 110 1.51 -3.40 -13.38
N SER A 111 1.69 -2.27 -12.70
CA SER A 111 2.96 -1.92 -12.06
C SER A 111 2.86 -1.62 -10.56
N MET A 112 1.66 -1.48 -10.02
CA MET A 112 1.44 -1.18 -8.60
C MET A 112 0.10 -1.72 -8.12
N ASP A 113 0.03 -1.98 -6.80
CA ASP A 113 -1.21 -2.35 -6.12
C ASP A 113 -1.98 -1.12 -5.66
N PHE A 114 -3.30 -1.26 -5.55
CA PHE A 114 -4.20 -0.22 -5.09
C PHE A 114 -5.03 -0.71 -3.91
N SER A 115 -5.37 0.22 -3.02
CA SER A 115 -6.42 0.03 -2.02
C SER A 115 -7.81 0.05 -2.67
N ASP A 116 -8.85 -0.16 -1.87
CA ASP A 116 -10.20 0.24 -2.26
C ASP A 116 -10.26 1.76 -2.49
N PRO A 117 -11.13 2.24 -3.39
CA PRO A 117 -11.32 3.67 -3.61
C PRO A 117 -11.79 4.36 -2.32
N TYR A 118 -11.16 5.46 -1.95
CA TYR A 118 -11.52 6.26 -0.78
C TYR A 118 -12.27 7.55 -1.12
N PHE A 119 -12.30 7.91 -2.41
CA PHE A 119 -13.02 9.09 -2.91
C PHE A 119 -13.44 8.89 -4.36
N GLU A 120 -14.59 9.47 -4.74
CA GLU A 120 -15.08 9.50 -6.12
C GLU A 120 -15.07 10.94 -6.63
N ILE A 121 -14.46 11.16 -7.79
CA ILE A 121 -14.43 12.45 -8.47
C ILE A 121 -15.06 12.35 -9.87
N THR A 122 -15.70 13.43 -10.29
CA THR A 122 -16.18 13.59 -11.66
C THR A 122 -15.31 14.62 -12.38
N GLN A 123 -14.71 14.22 -13.48
CA GLN A 123 -13.99 15.15 -14.34
C GLN A 123 -14.99 15.97 -15.16
N VAL A 124 -14.82 17.28 -15.17
CA VAL A 124 -15.67 18.20 -15.93
C VAL A 124 -14.82 19.15 -16.78
N VAL A 125 -15.38 19.59 -17.88
CA VAL A 125 -14.76 20.60 -18.74
C VAL A 125 -15.49 21.92 -18.55
N LEU A 126 -14.75 22.93 -18.11
CA LEU A 126 -15.28 24.29 -18.01
C LEU A 126 -15.11 24.99 -19.36
N VAL A 127 -16.21 25.45 -19.92
CA VAL A 127 -16.22 26.18 -21.20
C VAL A 127 -16.84 27.57 -21.04
N PRO A 128 -16.46 28.57 -21.86
CA PRO A 128 -17.07 29.88 -21.85
C PRO A 128 -18.57 29.81 -22.12
N LYS A 129 -19.32 30.75 -21.53
CA LYS A 129 -20.77 30.84 -21.77
C LYS A 129 -21.11 30.92 -23.28
N GLY A 130 -22.00 30.05 -23.73
CA GLY A 130 -22.41 29.99 -25.14
C GLY A 130 -21.56 29.03 -25.99
N LYS A 131 -20.46 28.52 -25.49
CA LYS A 131 -19.73 27.40 -26.13
C LYS A 131 -20.38 26.08 -25.71
N LYS A 132 -20.37 25.10 -26.62
CA LYS A 132 -20.79 23.73 -26.34
C LYS A 132 -19.65 22.79 -26.69
N VAL A 133 -19.40 21.84 -25.84
CA VAL A 133 -18.51 20.70 -26.09
C VAL A 133 -19.41 19.48 -26.07
N ALA A 134 -19.53 18.79 -27.19
CA ALA A 134 -20.39 17.62 -27.35
C ALA A 134 -19.59 16.30 -27.22
N SER A 135 -18.29 16.36 -27.51
CA SER A 135 -17.39 15.20 -27.45
C SER A 135 -15.97 15.63 -27.12
N SER A 136 -15.12 14.65 -26.82
CA SER A 136 -13.67 14.87 -26.61
C SER A 136 -12.96 15.43 -27.86
N ASP A 137 -13.53 15.25 -29.05
CA ASP A 137 -12.94 15.75 -30.30
C ASP A 137 -13.05 17.27 -30.42
N ASP A 138 -14.02 17.88 -29.76
CA ASP A 138 -14.19 19.33 -29.67
C ASP A 138 -13.13 20.01 -28.78
N LEU A 139 -12.30 19.24 -28.11
CA LEU A 139 -11.25 19.68 -27.16
C LEU A 139 -9.85 19.63 -27.75
N LYS A 140 -9.72 19.20 -29.01
CA LYS A 140 -8.43 19.10 -29.73
C LYS A 140 -8.04 20.40 -30.39
#